data_4c4dacc19333f17b4d641820dbc09340
#
_entry.id   4c4dacc19333f17b4d641820dbc09340
#
_cell.length_a   1.000
_cell.length_b   1.000
_cell.length_c   1.000
_cell.angle_alpha   90.00
_cell.angle_beta   90.00
_cell.angle_gamma   90.00
#
_symmetry.space_group_name_H-M   'P 1'
#
loop_
_entity.id
_entity.type
_entity.pdbx_description
1 polymer ?
#
loop_
_entity_poly.entity_id
_entity_poly.type
_entity_poly.pdbx_seq_one_letter_code
_entity_poly.pdbx_strand_id
1 'polypeptide(L)'
;MVIIAETSRALVQAMNSATRDHYETPDARDRATRAEAEQSLREALERLLQEGETWLTDVMPTAEQIRQRMPLTGATFTAALDVGAHIEAKLDADDAEAGADPYGAILFHRDPNRSDAPIFEKVASFTPADHTRYLHAYRALEKMLEADLFQHLSDESDRLCDVVIDIITHLQAGGISFTDTEAIEERKRKLRSALVSFTGALQILEEQTIRRAREKFGRFAHETRSARKLFKNLKKKSFDYRWLMVQGDVLRHVSIDAFKYNFAASLHGEPAVVVDVDRSALLDYTKWSWNKRWLKRSELQAMDSDPSVLAMIQNIQPLIRDLHPQIEAVLYPDVAYNAEVVRELIGRFGGRRGMYALQTGPGFTHRVKVPPFSLLSPHVLAFADGFQPD
;
A
#
# COMPACT_ATOMS: atom_id res chain seq x y z
N MET A 1 -11.75 45.83 40.91
CA MET A 1 -11.09 44.50 40.87
C MET A 1 -11.83 43.52 39.99
N VAL A 2 -13.16 43.30 40.10
CA VAL A 2 -13.91 42.34 39.23
C VAL A 2 -13.84 42.74 37.75
N ILE A 3 -14.04 44.02 37.41
CA ILE A 3 -14.01 44.53 36.04
C ILE A 3 -12.62 44.34 35.40
N ILE A 4 -11.53 44.59 36.15
CA ILE A 4 -10.16 44.39 35.67
C ILE A 4 -9.91 42.88 35.39
N ALA A 5 -10.41 41.99 36.24
CA ALA A 5 -10.27 40.55 36.08
C ALA A 5 -11.07 40.01 34.89
N GLU A 6 -12.26 40.55 34.61
CA GLU A 6 -13.08 40.19 33.46
C GLU A 6 -12.50 40.73 32.16
N THR A 7 -12.02 41.96 32.14
CA THR A 7 -11.33 42.57 30.99
C THR A 7 -10.04 41.81 30.66
N SER A 8 -9.26 41.43 31.67
CA SER A 8 -8.03 40.66 31.50
C SER A 8 -8.32 39.26 30.94
N ARG A 9 -9.39 38.56 31.40
CA ARG A 9 -9.76 37.25 30.87
C ARG A 9 -10.17 37.34 29.42
N ALA A 10 -10.95 38.30 29.02
CA ALA A 10 -11.41 38.41 27.65
C ALA A 10 -10.30 38.90 26.70
N LEU A 11 -9.37 39.76 27.20
CA LEU A 11 -8.16 40.09 26.45
C LEU A 11 -7.27 38.85 26.20
N VAL A 12 -7.07 38.05 27.24
CA VAL A 12 -6.35 36.75 27.11
C VAL A 12 -7.06 35.79 26.15
N GLN A 13 -8.38 35.79 26.15
CA GLN A 13 -9.17 34.97 25.26
C GLN A 13 -9.07 35.44 23.79
N ALA A 14 -9.16 36.76 23.55
CA ALA A 14 -8.92 37.38 22.25
C ALA A 14 -7.48 37.17 21.77
N MET A 15 -6.49 37.32 22.65
CA MET A 15 -5.08 37.03 22.37
C MET A 15 -4.87 35.53 22.04
N ASN A 16 -5.48 34.62 22.76
CA ASN A 16 -5.37 33.20 22.52
C ASN A 16 -6.03 32.78 21.19
N SER A 17 -7.13 33.41 20.80
CA SER A 17 -7.71 33.21 19.46
C SER A 17 -6.78 33.72 18.35
N ALA A 18 -6.20 34.91 18.52
CA ALA A 18 -5.28 35.52 17.58
C ALA A 18 -3.90 34.83 17.51
N THR A 19 -3.45 34.18 18.60
CA THR A 19 -2.14 33.51 18.70
C THR A 19 -2.18 32.01 18.42
N ARG A 20 -3.35 31.42 18.35
CA ARG A 20 -3.49 29.97 18.08
C ARG A 20 -2.81 29.51 16.78
N ASP A 21 -2.67 30.42 15.81
CA ASP A 21 -2.09 30.16 14.50
C ASP A 21 -0.59 30.47 14.38
N HIS A 22 0.11 30.70 15.50
CA HIS A 22 1.48 31.24 15.49
C HIS A 22 2.59 30.28 15.06
N TYR A 23 2.33 29.00 14.83
CA TYR A 23 3.42 27.99 14.64
C TYR A 23 3.71 27.57 13.21
N GLU A 24 2.99 28.09 12.20
CA GLU A 24 3.22 27.70 10.81
C GLU A 24 3.36 28.92 9.88
N THR A 25 4.25 28.85 8.90
CA THR A 25 4.56 29.91 7.93
C THR A 25 3.32 30.36 7.14
N PRO A 26 2.72 31.48 7.49
CA PRO A 26 1.51 31.94 6.84
C PRO A 26 1.79 32.54 5.45
N ASP A 27 0.83 32.44 4.55
CA ASP A 27 0.81 33.16 3.27
C ASP A 27 0.91 34.69 3.48
N ALA A 28 1.33 35.44 2.44
CA ALA A 28 1.50 36.88 2.52
C ALA A 28 0.19 37.62 2.91
N ARG A 29 -0.97 37.12 2.47
CA ARG A 29 -2.32 37.60 2.80
C ARG A 29 -2.63 37.43 4.30
N ASP A 30 -2.25 36.31 4.84
CA ASP A 30 -2.43 35.94 6.24
C ASP A 30 -1.57 36.82 7.14
N ARG A 31 -0.35 37.11 6.71
CA ARG A 31 0.57 38.00 7.44
C ARG A 31 0.02 39.43 7.56
N ALA A 32 -0.61 39.96 6.51
CA ALA A 32 -1.23 41.29 6.54
C ALA A 32 -2.41 41.33 7.52
N THR A 33 -3.33 40.38 7.44
CA THR A 33 -4.50 40.28 8.35
C THR A 33 -4.08 40.11 9.81
N ARG A 34 -3.04 39.32 10.04
CA ARG A 34 -2.47 39.11 11.36
C ARG A 34 -1.79 40.37 11.93
N ALA A 35 -1.03 41.06 11.09
CA ALA A 35 -0.40 42.32 11.48
C ALA A 35 -1.43 43.37 11.87
N GLU A 36 -2.56 43.45 11.16
CA GLU A 36 -3.69 44.32 11.50
C GLU A 36 -4.33 43.92 12.83
N ALA A 37 -4.54 42.66 13.10
CA ALA A 37 -5.09 42.16 14.36
C ALA A 37 -4.13 42.38 15.52
N GLU A 38 -2.84 42.10 15.34
CA GLU A 38 -1.79 42.37 16.36
C GLU A 38 -1.68 43.89 16.68
N GLN A 39 -1.77 44.72 15.65
CA GLN A 39 -1.74 46.18 15.84
C GLN A 39 -2.97 46.66 16.62
N SER A 40 -4.17 46.20 16.28
CA SER A 40 -5.40 46.55 16.98
C SER A 40 -5.40 46.09 18.44
N LEU A 41 -4.89 44.87 18.71
CA LEU A 41 -4.72 44.36 20.08
C LEU A 41 -3.68 45.18 20.88
N ARG A 42 -2.56 45.55 20.23
CA ARG A 42 -1.53 46.37 20.85
C ARG A 42 -2.08 47.75 21.25
N GLU A 43 -2.79 48.41 20.32
CA GLU A 43 -3.44 49.68 20.58
C GLU A 43 -4.48 49.60 21.70
N ALA A 44 -5.26 48.53 21.78
CA ALA A 44 -6.20 48.27 22.83
C ALA A 44 -5.50 48.08 24.21
N LEU A 45 -4.39 47.32 24.22
CA LEU A 45 -3.56 47.12 25.42
C LEU A 45 -2.90 48.43 25.89
N GLU A 46 -2.34 49.24 25.01
CA GLU A 46 -1.72 50.51 25.33
C GLU A 46 -2.73 51.49 25.95
N ARG A 47 -3.96 51.56 25.41
CA ARG A 47 -5.05 52.33 25.98
C ARG A 47 -5.43 51.84 27.38
N LEU A 48 -5.57 50.53 27.59
CA LEU A 48 -5.85 49.96 28.90
C LEU A 48 -4.75 50.22 29.92
N LEU A 49 -3.48 50.16 29.52
CA LEU A 49 -2.34 50.49 30.36
C LEU A 49 -2.36 51.99 30.75
N GLN A 50 -2.60 52.84 29.75
CA GLN A 50 -2.66 54.29 29.95
C GLN A 50 -3.82 54.70 30.86
N GLU A 51 -5.00 54.08 30.71
CA GLU A 51 -6.14 54.26 31.63
C GLU A 51 -5.82 53.70 33.02
N GLY A 52 -5.14 52.56 33.12
CA GLY A 52 -4.71 51.96 34.38
C GLY A 52 -3.69 52.80 35.13
N GLU A 53 -2.72 53.39 34.42
CA GLU A 53 -1.75 54.35 35.04
C GLU A 53 -2.42 55.58 35.59
N THR A 54 -3.41 56.15 34.88
CA THR A 54 -4.20 57.26 35.39
C THR A 54 -5.02 56.90 36.62
N TRP A 55 -5.45 55.65 36.76
CA TRP A 55 -6.16 55.22 37.98
C TRP A 55 -5.21 54.98 39.18
N LEU A 56 -3.96 54.64 38.92
CA LEU A 56 -2.94 54.39 39.93
C LEU A 56 -2.35 55.72 40.48
N THR A 57 -2.36 56.78 39.67
CA THR A 57 -1.86 58.12 40.10
C THR A 57 -2.86 58.91 40.91
N ASP A 58 -4.17 58.57 40.81
CA ASP A 58 -5.18 59.21 41.71
C ASP A 58 -5.30 58.40 43.00
N VAL A 59 -5.02 59.08 44.14
CA VAL A 59 -5.17 58.49 45.46
C VAL A 59 -6.65 58.24 45.76
N MET A 60 -7.13 57.05 45.44
CA MET A 60 -8.51 56.59 45.48
C MET A 60 -9.46 57.31 44.49
N PRO A 61 -9.67 56.84 43.30
CA PRO A 61 -10.65 57.36 42.34
C PRO A 61 -12.05 57.34 42.94
N THR A 62 -12.78 58.47 42.83
CA THR A 62 -14.17 58.58 43.28
C THR A 62 -15.06 57.64 42.44
N ALA A 63 -16.21 57.20 42.97
CA ALA A 63 -17.19 56.39 42.27
C ALA A 63 -17.67 57.05 40.95
N GLU A 64 -17.65 58.38 40.90
CA GLU A 64 -17.99 59.17 39.72
C GLU A 64 -16.91 59.04 38.61
N GLN A 65 -15.64 59.15 38.99
CA GLN A 65 -14.50 58.95 38.06
C GLN A 65 -14.46 57.54 37.51
N ILE A 66 -14.79 56.51 38.29
CA ILE A 66 -14.90 55.15 37.87
C ILE A 66 -16.05 55.00 36.86
N ARG A 67 -17.22 55.58 37.11
CA ARG A 67 -18.37 55.53 36.19
C ARG A 67 -18.11 56.26 34.89
N GLN A 68 -17.41 57.38 34.89
CA GLN A 68 -17.06 58.14 33.68
C GLN A 68 -16.05 57.36 32.77
N ARG A 69 -15.17 56.56 33.36
CA ARG A 69 -14.14 55.78 32.65
C ARG A 69 -14.62 54.38 32.18
N MET A 70 -15.65 53.84 32.84
CA MET A 70 -16.26 52.55 32.43
C MET A 70 -16.66 52.47 30.94
N PRO A 71 -17.26 53.49 30.33
CA PRO A 71 -17.63 53.42 28.91
C PRO A 71 -16.42 53.34 27.99
N LEU A 72 -15.29 53.98 28.30
CA LEU A 72 -14.07 53.93 27.48
C LEU A 72 -13.43 52.57 27.53
N THR A 73 -13.36 51.97 28.72
CA THR A 73 -12.85 50.60 28.92
C THR A 73 -13.77 49.59 28.21
N GLY A 74 -15.09 49.81 28.28
CA GLY A 74 -16.07 48.97 27.57
C GLY A 74 -15.93 49.07 26.06
N ALA A 75 -15.72 50.25 25.50
CA ALA A 75 -15.53 50.45 24.06
C ALA A 75 -14.25 49.76 23.54
N THR A 76 -13.15 49.88 24.29
CA THR A 76 -11.88 49.20 23.96
C THR A 76 -12.02 47.67 24.01
N PHE A 77 -12.78 47.20 24.98
CA PHE A 77 -13.08 45.77 25.10
C PHE A 77 -13.96 45.24 23.96
N THR A 78 -15.01 45.99 23.57
CA THR A 78 -15.87 45.64 22.44
C THR A 78 -15.07 45.59 21.14
N ALA A 79 -14.18 46.58 20.92
CA ALA A 79 -13.32 46.58 19.72
C ALA A 79 -12.38 45.36 19.66
N ALA A 80 -11.85 44.90 20.79
CA ALA A 80 -11.01 43.69 20.84
C ALA A 80 -11.82 42.42 20.57
N LEU A 81 -13.08 42.32 21.01
CA LEU A 81 -13.98 41.23 20.71
C LEU A 81 -14.40 41.22 19.23
N ASP A 82 -14.66 42.39 18.64
CA ASP A 82 -15.00 42.52 17.23
C ASP A 82 -13.87 42.07 16.31
N VAL A 83 -12.60 42.36 16.67
CA VAL A 83 -11.44 41.85 15.95
C VAL A 83 -11.37 40.31 16.03
N GLY A 84 -11.59 39.74 17.22
CA GLY A 84 -11.62 38.30 17.41
C GLY A 84 -12.72 37.64 16.58
N ALA A 85 -13.94 38.20 16.61
CA ALA A 85 -15.07 37.71 15.82
C ALA A 85 -14.81 37.78 14.30
N HIS A 86 -14.13 38.87 13.85
CA HIS A 86 -13.78 39.04 12.46
C HIS A 86 -12.75 37.98 11.98
N ILE A 87 -11.76 37.67 12.83
CA ILE A 87 -10.78 36.59 12.53
C ILE A 87 -11.48 35.25 12.44
N GLU A 88 -12.33 34.89 13.41
CA GLU A 88 -13.09 33.65 13.40
C GLU A 88 -13.98 33.54 12.14
N ALA A 89 -14.67 34.61 11.76
CA ALA A 89 -15.48 34.62 10.54
C ALA A 89 -14.65 34.41 9.27
N LYS A 90 -13.42 34.95 9.22
CA LYS A 90 -12.49 34.67 8.09
C LYS A 90 -12.04 33.20 8.06
N LEU A 91 -11.70 32.63 9.21
CA LEU A 91 -11.31 31.22 9.32
C LEU A 91 -12.46 30.29 8.94
N ASP A 92 -13.68 30.62 9.36
CA ASP A 92 -14.87 29.85 8.99
C ASP A 92 -15.17 29.95 7.48
N ALA A 93 -14.95 31.13 6.87
CA ALA A 93 -15.10 31.30 5.43
C ALA A 93 -14.04 30.52 4.63
N ASP A 94 -12.78 30.49 5.10
CA ASP A 94 -11.68 29.69 4.53
C ASP A 94 -11.99 28.20 4.59
N ASP A 95 -12.47 27.71 5.74
CA ASP A 95 -12.88 26.33 5.92
C ASP A 95 -14.11 25.97 5.04
N ALA A 96 -15.06 26.89 4.87
CA ALA A 96 -16.23 26.70 4.01
C ALA A 96 -15.82 26.64 2.52
N GLU A 97 -14.89 27.50 2.07
CA GLU A 97 -14.34 27.44 0.71
C GLU A 97 -13.62 26.11 0.45
N ALA A 98 -12.78 25.67 1.39
CA ALA A 98 -12.12 24.36 1.30
C ALA A 98 -13.11 23.20 1.33
N GLY A 99 -14.20 23.32 2.09
CA GLY A 99 -15.30 22.35 2.13
C GLY A 99 -16.04 22.25 0.81
N ALA A 100 -16.07 23.31 0.01
CA ALA A 100 -16.66 23.30 -1.33
C ALA A 100 -15.78 22.60 -2.39
N ASP A 101 -14.45 22.49 -2.13
CA ASP A 101 -13.48 21.85 -3.02
C ASP A 101 -12.59 20.82 -2.27
N PRO A 102 -13.19 19.74 -1.73
CA PRO A 102 -12.50 18.81 -0.84
C PRO A 102 -11.64 17.76 -1.54
N TYR A 103 -11.65 17.70 -2.88
CA TYR A 103 -10.99 16.68 -3.68
C TYR A 103 -10.02 17.27 -4.69
N GLY A 104 -8.90 16.59 -4.92
CA GLY A 104 -7.93 17.06 -5.91
C GLY A 104 -6.71 16.18 -6.04
N ALA A 105 -5.84 16.59 -6.95
CA ALA A 105 -4.49 16.05 -7.09
C ALA A 105 -3.54 16.88 -6.22
N ILE A 106 -2.80 16.21 -5.36
CA ILE A 106 -1.77 16.81 -4.52
C ILE A 106 -0.41 16.35 -4.97
N LEU A 107 0.47 17.30 -5.25
CA LEU A 107 1.89 17.06 -5.46
C LEU A 107 2.64 17.26 -4.15
N PHE A 108 3.34 16.22 -3.72
CA PHE A 108 4.26 16.30 -2.60
C PHE A 108 5.70 16.35 -3.14
N HIS A 109 6.41 17.42 -2.85
CA HIS A 109 7.80 17.59 -3.27
C HIS A 109 8.63 18.33 -2.22
N ARG A 110 9.94 18.32 -2.36
CA ARG A 110 10.84 19.11 -1.50
C ARG A 110 11.18 20.43 -2.18
N ASP A 111 11.23 21.50 -1.39
CA ASP A 111 11.74 22.78 -1.87
C ASP A 111 13.25 22.64 -2.16
N PRO A 112 13.72 22.91 -3.37
CA PRO A 112 15.13 22.84 -3.70
C PRO A 112 16.00 23.84 -2.91
N ASN A 113 15.38 24.90 -2.36
CA ASN A 113 16.05 25.94 -1.56
C ASN A 113 15.95 25.67 -0.03
N ARG A 114 15.09 24.72 0.37
CA ARG A 114 14.82 24.38 1.79
C ARG A 114 14.70 22.86 1.90
N SER A 115 15.84 22.21 2.01
CA SER A 115 15.95 20.73 1.90
C SER A 115 15.16 19.94 2.95
N ASP A 116 14.68 20.59 4.00
CA ASP A 116 13.99 20.03 5.16
C ASP A 116 12.46 20.23 5.15
N ALA A 117 11.96 21.10 4.26
CA ALA A 117 10.53 21.42 4.22
C ALA A 117 9.80 20.67 3.09
N PRO A 118 8.89 19.73 3.42
CA PRO A 118 7.98 19.18 2.43
C PRO A 118 6.95 20.24 2.01
N ILE A 119 6.71 20.32 0.71
CA ILE A 119 5.66 21.16 0.11
C ILE A 119 4.53 20.26 -0.35
N PHE A 120 3.32 20.57 0.10
CA PHE A 120 2.08 19.99 -0.39
C PHE A 120 1.39 21.04 -1.25
N GLU A 121 1.17 20.74 -2.51
CA GLU A 121 0.54 21.64 -3.46
C GLU A 121 -0.64 20.97 -4.13
N LYS A 122 -1.82 21.59 -4.10
CA LYS A 122 -2.98 21.16 -4.89
C LYS A 122 -2.76 21.60 -6.33
N VAL A 123 -2.56 20.62 -7.22
CA VAL A 123 -2.28 20.90 -8.66
C VAL A 123 -3.53 20.86 -9.53
N ALA A 124 -4.59 20.19 -9.06
CA ALA A 124 -5.87 20.16 -9.75
C ALA A 124 -7.00 19.86 -8.78
N SER A 125 -8.18 20.50 -8.98
CA SER A 125 -9.42 20.18 -8.26
C SER A 125 -10.21 19.11 -8.99
N PHE A 126 -10.95 18.29 -8.25
CA PHE A 126 -11.77 17.22 -8.78
C PHE A 126 -13.22 17.35 -8.34
N THR A 127 -14.14 17.03 -9.22
CA THR A 127 -15.52 16.77 -8.81
C THR A 127 -15.59 15.51 -7.93
N PRO A 128 -16.62 15.34 -7.08
CA PRO A 128 -16.83 14.09 -6.32
C PRO A 128 -16.89 12.85 -7.24
N ALA A 129 -17.44 13.00 -8.44
CA ALA A 129 -17.52 11.92 -9.44
C ALA A 129 -16.13 11.55 -10.00
N ASP A 130 -15.32 12.54 -10.36
CA ASP A 130 -13.93 12.32 -10.84
C ASP A 130 -13.08 11.68 -9.75
N HIS A 131 -13.15 12.20 -8.52
CA HIS A 131 -12.42 11.63 -7.37
C HIS A 131 -12.79 10.16 -7.17
N THR A 132 -14.08 9.83 -7.17
CA THR A 132 -14.53 8.45 -7.01
C THR A 132 -14.04 7.56 -8.15
N ARG A 133 -14.10 8.04 -9.39
CA ARG A 133 -13.63 7.35 -10.59
C ARG A 133 -12.13 7.06 -10.53
N TYR A 134 -11.33 8.06 -10.22
CA TYR A 134 -9.87 7.91 -10.09
C TYR A 134 -9.48 6.97 -8.95
N LEU A 135 -10.06 7.16 -7.77
CA LEU A 135 -9.79 6.33 -6.61
C LEU A 135 -10.18 4.87 -6.84
N HIS A 136 -11.33 4.63 -7.49
CA HIS A 136 -11.79 3.27 -7.81
C HIS A 136 -10.84 2.58 -8.80
N ALA A 137 -10.48 3.25 -9.89
CA ALA A 137 -9.57 2.71 -10.90
C ALA A 137 -8.16 2.45 -10.31
N TYR A 138 -7.64 3.39 -9.53
CA TYR A 138 -6.35 3.24 -8.86
C TYR A 138 -6.35 2.03 -7.92
N ARG A 139 -7.33 1.91 -7.02
CA ARG A 139 -7.44 0.79 -6.10
C ARG A 139 -7.64 -0.55 -6.80
N ALA A 140 -8.29 -0.57 -7.94
CA ALA A 140 -8.43 -1.79 -8.74
C ALA A 140 -7.08 -2.28 -9.28
N LEU A 141 -6.22 -1.38 -9.78
CA LEU A 141 -4.87 -1.69 -10.22
C LEU A 141 -3.96 -2.04 -9.05
N GLU A 142 -4.00 -1.28 -7.95
CA GLU A 142 -3.25 -1.54 -6.73
C GLU A 142 -3.51 -2.96 -6.22
N LYS A 143 -4.78 -3.32 -6.05
CA LYS A 143 -5.18 -4.66 -5.63
C LYS A 143 -4.74 -5.77 -6.59
N MET A 144 -4.70 -5.48 -7.89
CA MET A 144 -4.20 -6.42 -8.89
C MET A 144 -2.70 -6.66 -8.70
N LEU A 145 -1.91 -5.60 -8.54
CA LEU A 145 -0.46 -5.66 -8.43
C LEU A 145 0.03 -6.18 -7.07
N GLU A 146 -0.66 -5.84 -5.97
CA GLU A 146 -0.32 -6.35 -4.63
C GLU A 146 -0.62 -7.85 -4.46
N ALA A 147 -1.57 -8.36 -5.22
CA ALA A 147 -2.09 -9.71 -5.06
C ALA A 147 -1.39 -10.72 -5.99
N ASP A 148 -0.08 -10.53 -6.24
CA ASP A 148 0.65 -11.33 -7.21
C ASP A 148 0.95 -12.76 -6.71
N LEU A 149 0.05 -13.70 -7.09
CA LEU A 149 0.23 -15.12 -6.83
C LEU A 149 1.38 -15.73 -7.67
N PHE A 150 1.68 -15.12 -8.82
CA PHE A 150 2.79 -15.55 -9.67
C PHE A 150 4.12 -15.12 -9.08
N GLN A 151 4.19 -13.94 -8.46
CA GLN A 151 5.37 -13.51 -7.74
C GLN A 151 5.69 -14.47 -6.58
N HIS A 152 4.66 -14.85 -5.80
CA HIS A 152 4.85 -15.85 -4.73
C HIS A 152 5.39 -17.18 -5.28
N LEU A 153 4.85 -17.67 -6.41
CA LEU A 153 5.35 -18.87 -7.05
C LEU A 153 6.79 -18.71 -7.58
N SER A 154 7.11 -17.54 -8.14
CA SER A 154 8.47 -17.20 -8.57
C SER A 154 9.44 -17.21 -7.40
N ASP A 155 9.10 -16.55 -6.30
CA ASP A 155 9.94 -16.47 -5.09
C ASP A 155 10.22 -17.87 -4.51
N GLU A 156 9.22 -18.77 -4.51
CA GLU A 156 9.43 -20.15 -4.05
C GLU A 156 10.24 -20.99 -5.06
N SER A 157 10.14 -20.67 -6.36
CA SER A 157 11.00 -21.28 -7.40
C SER A 157 12.46 -20.84 -7.23
N ASP A 158 12.70 -19.55 -7.00
CA ASP A 158 14.04 -18.99 -6.79
C ASP A 158 14.66 -19.56 -5.51
N ARG A 159 13.89 -19.65 -4.41
CA ARG A 159 14.34 -20.30 -3.17
C ARG A 159 14.76 -21.75 -3.40
N LEU A 160 14.01 -22.50 -4.20
CA LEU A 160 14.35 -23.88 -4.56
C LEU A 160 15.65 -23.92 -5.38
N CYS A 161 15.81 -23.04 -6.36
CA CYS A 161 17.03 -22.92 -7.15
C CYS A 161 18.23 -22.60 -6.27
N ASP A 162 18.11 -21.66 -5.35
CA ASP A 162 19.17 -21.27 -4.42
C ASP A 162 19.63 -22.46 -3.55
N VAL A 163 18.68 -23.25 -3.03
CA VAL A 163 19.01 -24.45 -2.26
C VAL A 163 19.73 -25.48 -3.11
N VAL A 164 19.33 -25.70 -4.37
CA VAL A 164 20.00 -26.64 -5.28
C VAL A 164 21.41 -26.14 -5.61
N ILE A 165 21.57 -24.85 -5.93
CA ILE A 165 22.87 -24.24 -6.25
C ILE A 165 23.80 -24.30 -5.04
N ASP A 166 23.32 -24.00 -3.83
CA ASP A 166 24.08 -24.11 -2.59
C ASP A 166 24.64 -25.52 -2.39
N ILE A 167 23.81 -26.55 -2.58
CA ILE A 167 24.24 -27.95 -2.47
C ILE A 167 25.30 -28.28 -3.53
N ILE A 168 25.10 -27.90 -4.79
CA ILE A 168 26.05 -28.14 -5.89
C ILE A 168 27.38 -27.44 -5.59
N THR A 169 27.34 -26.20 -5.18
CA THR A 169 28.55 -25.41 -4.85
C THR A 169 29.34 -26.05 -3.73
N HIS A 170 28.69 -26.51 -2.67
CA HIS A 170 29.35 -27.21 -1.58
C HIS A 170 29.90 -28.58 -2.00
N LEU A 171 29.22 -29.30 -2.87
CA LEU A 171 29.75 -30.54 -3.47
C LEU A 171 31.01 -30.27 -4.31
N GLN A 172 31.03 -29.22 -5.13
CA GLN A 172 32.18 -28.82 -5.95
C GLN A 172 33.37 -28.40 -5.10
N ALA A 173 33.12 -27.67 -4.02
CA ALA A 173 34.18 -27.24 -3.11
C ALA A 173 34.75 -28.34 -2.20
N GLY A 174 34.22 -29.59 -2.32
CA GLY A 174 34.57 -30.68 -1.42
C GLY A 174 34.16 -30.45 0.04
N GLY A 175 33.27 -29.49 0.27
CA GLY A 175 32.76 -29.13 1.61
C GLY A 175 31.74 -30.11 2.19
N ILE A 176 31.34 -31.12 1.40
CA ILE A 176 30.45 -32.20 1.86
C ILE A 176 31.23 -33.51 1.72
N SER A 177 31.50 -34.15 2.85
CA SER A 177 31.98 -35.53 2.84
C SER A 177 30.80 -36.48 2.69
N PHE A 178 30.86 -37.43 1.75
CA PHE A 178 29.84 -38.47 1.60
C PHE A 178 29.79 -39.44 2.80
N THR A 179 30.75 -39.37 3.69
CA THR A 179 30.75 -40.10 4.97
C THR A 179 30.08 -39.33 6.10
N ASP A 180 29.85 -38.02 5.92
CA ASP A 180 29.14 -37.17 6.87
C ASP A 180 27.61 -37.26 6.65
N THR A 181 27.03 -38.27 7.29
CA THR A 181 25.60 -38.57 7.19
C THR A 181 24.75 -37.41 7.69
N GLU A 182 25.21 -36.70 8.72
CA GLU A 182 24.44 -35.58 9.32
C GLU A 182 24.38 -34.38 8.35
N ALA A 183 25.50 -34.04 7.74
CA ALA A 183 25.55 -32.98 6.73
C ALA A 183 24.70 -33.29 5.48
N ILE A 184 24.66 -34.57 5.08
CA ILE A 184 23.81 -35.03 3.96
C ILE A 184 22.31 -34.93 4.33
N GLU A 185 21.94 -35.39 5.51
CA GLU A 185 20.54 -35.33 5.96
C GLU A 185 20.04 -33.90 6.18
N GLU A 186 20.91 -32.98 6.63
CA GLU A 186 20.57 -31.57 6.71
C GLU A 186 20.21 -30.99 5.33
N ARG A 187 20.99 -31.30 4.30
CA ARG A 187 20.77 -30.80 2.94
C ARG A 187 19.51 -31.41 2.31
N LYS A 188 19.27 -32.70 2.52
CA LYS A 188 18.01 -33.33 2.12
C LYS A 188 16.81 -32.65 2.79
N ARG A 189 16.91 -32.30 4.07
CA ARG A 189 15.86 -31.59 4.78
C ARG A 189 15.61 -30.19 4.20
N LYS A 190 16.66 -29.40 3.89
CA LYS A 190 16.55 -28.10 3.25
C LYS A 190 15.87 -28.20 1.88
N LEU A 191 16.34 -29.13 1.04
CA LEU A 191 15.78 -29.36 -0.29
C LEU A 191 14.33 -29.80 -0.23
N ARG A 192 13.99 -30.72 0.69
CA ARG A 192 12.62 -31.14 0.94
C ARG A 192 11.72 -29.98 1.34
N SER A 193 12.17 -29.10 2.25
CA SER A 193 11.43 -27.92 2.67
C SER A 193 11.14 -26.99 1.48
N ALA A 194 12.12 -26.73 0.64
CA ALA A 194 11.96 -25.90 -0.56
C ALA A 194 10.97 -26.50 -1.56
N LEU A 195 11.03 -27.82 -1.77
CA LEU A 195 10.07 -28.52 -2.64
C LEU A 195 8.64 -28.51 -2.10
N VAL A 196 8.46 -28.64 -0.79
CA VAL A 196 7.15 -28.52 -0.13
C VAL A 196 6.58 -27.12 -0.34
N SER A 197 7.43 -26.08 -0.16
CA SER A 197 7.04 -24.69 -0.39
C SER A 197 6.65 -24.44 -1.84
N PHE A 198 7.46 -24.87 -2.79
CA PHE A 198 7.19 -24.71 -4.23
C PHE A 198 5.88 -25.42 -4.65
N THR A 199 5.70 -26.69 -4.27
CA THR A 199 4.45 -27.41 -4.58
C THR A 199 3.23 -26.82 -3.88
N GLY A 200 3.41 -26.26 -2.68
CA GLY A 200 2.41 -25.49 -1.95
C GLY A 200 2.03 -24.21 -2.71
N ALA A 201 3.00 -23.47 -3.23
CA ALA A 201 2.77 -22.26 -4.03
C ALA A 201 1.99 -22.55 -5.32
N LEU A 202 2.28 -23.67 -6.01
CA LEU A 202 1.48 -24.11 -7.16
C LEU A 202 0.02 -24.36 -6.81
N GLN A 203 -0.26 -24.97 -5.66
CA GLN A 203 -1.62 -25.22 -5.20
C GLN A 203 -2.32 -23.94 -4.79
N ILE A 204 -1.61 -23.04 -4.09
CA ILE A 204 -2.11 -21.72 -3.73
C ILE A 204 -2.49 -20.93 -4.98
N LEU A 205 -1.67 -20.95 -6.03
CA LEU A 205 -1.96 -20.28 -7.31
C LEU A 205 -3.32 -20.75 -7.86
N GLU A 206 -3.57 -22.04 -7.95
CA GLU A 206 -4.84 -22.57 -8.46
C GLU A 206 -6.02 -22.22 -7.54
N GLU A 207 -5.90 -22.53 -6.26
CA GLU A 207 -6.99 -22.38 -5.30
C GLU A 207 -7.38 -20.92 -5.09
N GLN A 208 -6.39 -20.04 -4.93
CA GLN A 208 -6.64 -18.61 -4.72
C GLN A 208 -7.17 -17.93 -5.98
N THR A 209 -6.69 -18.30 -7.17
CA THR A 209 -7.24 -17.80 -8.44
C THR A 209 -8.72 -18.14 -8.57
N ILE A 210 -9.10 -19.39 -8.33
CA ILE A 210 -10.51 -19.80 -8.40
C ILE A 210 -11.34 -19.17 -7.29
N ARG A 211 -10.79 -19.02 -6.10
CA ARG A 211 -11.44 -18.36 -4.97
C ARG A 211 -11.69 -16.89 -5.26
N ARG A 212 -10.69 -16.15 -5.73
CA ARG A 212 -10.84 -14.72 -6.11
C ARG A 212 -11.88 -14.53 -7.20
N ALA A 213 -11.87 -15.37 -8.24
CA ALA A 213 -12.89 -15.33 -9.28
C ALA A 213 -14.30 -15.52 -8.69
N ARG A 214 -14.46 -16.49 -7.77
CA ARG A 214 -15.74 -16.75 -7.11
C ARG A 214 -16.19 -15.62 -6.20
N GLU A 215 -15.28 -15.00 -5.46
CA GLU A 215 -15.57 -13.88 -4.56
C GLU A 215 -15.94 -12.62 -5.34
N LYS A 216 -15.24 -12.36 -6.46
CA LYS A 216 -15.49 -11.16 -7.27
C LYS A 216 -16.74 -11.26 -8.14
N PHE A 217 -16.95 -12.40 -8.79
CA PHE A 217 -18.00 -12.54 -9.83
C PHE A 217 -19.14 -13.48 -9.42
N GLY A 218 -18.95 -14.26 -8.34
CA GLY A 218 -19.92 -15.25 -7.90
C GLY A 218 -19.62 -16.68 -8.36
N ARG A 219 -20.21 -17.68 -7.67
CA ARG A 219 -19.92 -19.11 -7.85
C ARG A 219 -20.23 -19.62 -9.26
N PHE A 220 -21.25 -19.09 -9.91
CA PHE A 220 -21.78 -19.56 -11.19
C PHE A 220 -21.44 -18.64 -12.37
N ALA A 221 -20.64 -17.59 -12.14
CA ALA A 221 -20.24 -16.66 -13.18
C ALA A 221 -19.39 -17.32 -14.27
N HIS A 222 -19.37 -16.71 -15.44
CA HIS A 222 -18.54 -17.15 -16.57
C HIS A 222 -17.06 -17.11 -16.20
N GLU A 223 -16.61 -16.07 -15.56
CA GLU A 223 -15.22 -15.84 -15.13
C GLU A 223 -14.74 -16.94 -14.17
N THR A 224 -15.59 -17.32 -13.19
CA THR A 224 -15.27 -18.42 -12.26
C THR A 224 -15.17 -19.76 -12.98
N ARG A 225 -16.02 -19.99 -13.99
CA ARG A 225 -15.93 -21.19 -14.81
C ARG A 225 -14.69 -21.16 -15.71
N SER A 226 -14.35 -20.00 -16.25
CA SER A 226 -13.16 -19.80 -17.07
C SER A 226 -11.89 -20.03 -16.28
N ALA A 227 -11.74 -19.45 -15.07
CA ALA A 227 -10.61 -19.74 -14.19
C ALA A 227 -10.43 -21.24 -13.93
N ARG A 228 -11.50 -21.95 -13.57
CA ARG A 228 -11.44 -23.41 -13.39
C ARG A 228 -11.06 -24.16 -14.67
N LYS A 229 -11.52 -23.69 -15.83
CA LYS A 229 -11.21 -24.30 -17.13
C LYS A 229 -9.73 -24.17 -17.47
N LEU A 230 -9.10 -23.03 -17.15
CA LEU A 230 -7.67 -22.83 -17.37
C LEU A 230 -6.84 -23.91 -16.66
N PHE A 231 -7.00 -24.09 -15.36
CA PHE A 231 -6.27 -25.10 -14.60
C PHE A 231 -6.64 -26.54 -15.00
N LYS A 232 -7.92 -26.78 -15.30
CA LYS A 232 -8.34 -28.10 -15.82
C LYS A 232 -7.66 -28.44 -17.15
N ASN A 233 -7.49 -27.45 -18.02
CA ASN A 233 -6.80 -27.63 -19.30
C ASN A 233 -5.30 -27.87 -19.06
N LEU A 234 -4.67 -27.12 -18.15
CA LEU A 234 -3.28 -27.31 -17.77
C LEU A 234 -3.05 -28.75 -17.24
N LYS A 235 -3.88 -29.21 -16.31
CA LYS A 235 -3.84 -30.60 -15.81
C LYS A 235 -4.02 -31.64 -16.89
N LYS A 236 -4.82 -31.38 -17.92
CA LYS A 236 -5.00 -32.32 -19.04
C LYS A 236 -3.80 -32.35 -19.98
N LYS A 237 -3.16 -31.22 -20.22
CA LYS A 237 -2.05 -31.08 -21.18
C LYS A 237 -0.71 -31.47 -20.58
N SER A 238 -0.43 -31.15 -19.34
CA SER A 238 0.87 -31.34 -18.69
C SER A 238 0.84 -32.51 -17.70
N PHE A 239 1.67 -33.54 -18.01
CA PHE A 239 2.01 -34.59 -17.06
C PHE A 239 2.64 -33.99 -15.80
N ASP A 240 3.66 -33.16 -15.98
CA ASP A 240 4.48 -32.61 -14.90
C ASP A 240 3.65 -31.77 -13.92
N TYR A 241 2.83 -30.85 -14.43
CA TYR A 241 1.95 -30.03 -13.57
C TYR A 241 0.99 -30.90 -12.76
N ARG A 242 0.39 -31.88 -13.41
CA ARG A 242 -0.59 -32.78 -12.77
C ARG A 242 0.01 -33.55 -11.61
N TRP A 243 1.20 -34.10 -11.81
CA TRP A 243 1.85 -34.92 -10.80
C TRP A 243 2.55 -34.11 -9.71
N LEU A 244 3.09 -32.92 -10.03
CA LEU A 244 3.57 -31.98 -8.99
C LEU A 244 2.44 -31.53 -8.05
N MET A 245 1.23 -31.30 -8.57
CA MET A 245 0.06 -30.99 -7.73
C MET A 245 -0.29 -32.14 -6.78
N VAL A 246 -0.25 -33.37 -7.27
CA VAL A 246 -0.46 -34.58 -6.44
C VAL A 246 0.67 -34.76 -5.44
N GLN A 247 1.91 -34.49 -5.82
CA GLN A 247 3.06 -34.54 -4.94
C GLN A 247 2.90 -33.60 -3.74
N GLY A 248 2.42 -32.37 -3.96
CA GLY A 248 2.11 -31.44 -2.88
C GLY A 248 1.06 -31.98 -1.91
N ASP A 249 0.06 -32.72 -2.40
CA ASP A 249 -0.94 -33.37 -1.53
C ASP A 249 -0.33 -34.53 -0.72
N VAL A 250 0.51 -35.34 -1.34
CA VAL A 250 1.21 -36.46 -0.67
C VAL A 250 2.11 -35.95 0.44
N LEU A 251 2.88 -34.90 0.18
CA LEU A 251 3.77 -34.30 1.17
C LEU A 251 3.02 -33.75 2.40
N ARG A 252 1.83 -33.20 2.17
CA ARG A 252 1.01 -32.63 3.27
C ARG A 252 0.24 -33.67 4.08
N HIS A 253 -0.17 -34.76 3.44
CA HIS A 253 -1.15 -35.66 4.04
C HIS A 253 -0.66 -37.10 4.30
N VAL A 254 0.46 -37.51 3.71
CA VAL A 254 0.92 -38.90 3.80
C VAL A 254 2.34 -39.03 4.32
N SER A 255 3.33 -38.54 3.60
CA SER A 255 4.74 -38.68 3.96
C SER A 255 5.58 -37.56 3.40
N ILE A 256 6.44 -37.06 4.26
CA ILE A 256 7.50 -36.15 3.88
C ILE A 256 8.57 -36.81 3.01
N ASP A 257 8.62 -38.15 2.97
CA ASP A 257 9.64 -38.94 2.27
C ASP A 257 9.20 -39.43 0.89
N ALA A 258 8.19 -38.77 0.28
CA ALA A 258 7.73 -39.08 -1.07
C ALA A 258 8.70 -38.65 -2.21
N PHE A 259 9.89 -38.18 -1.86
CA PHE A 259 10.99 -37.91 -2.78
C PHE A 259 12.18 -38.80 -2.51
N LYS A 260 12.87 -39.15 -3.58
CA LYS A 260 14.18 -39.81 -3.55
C LYS A 260 15.26 -38.79 -3.86
N TYR A 261 16.21 -38.63 -2.95
CA TYR A 261 17.31 -37.67 -3.10
C TYR A 261 18.62 -38.42 -3.36
N ASN A 262 19.32 -38.02 -4.41
CA ASN A 262 20.64 -38.55 -4.71
C ASN A 262 21.61 -37.38 -5.00
N PHE A 263 22.73 -37.35 -4.28
CA PHE A 263 23.81 -36.42 -4.51
C PHE A 263 24.97 -37.16 -5.14
N ALA A 264 25.33 -36.78 -6.37
CA ALA A 264 26.42 -37.38 -7.10
C ALA A 264 27.55 -36.38 -7.23
N ALA A 265 28.76 -36.77 -6.82
CA ALA A 265 29.98 -36.07 -7.14
C ALA A 265 30.92 -37.08 -7.82
N SER A 266 31.53 -36.67 -8.92
CA SER A 266 32.48 -37.45 -9.68
C SER A 266 33.82 -36.74 -9.75
N LEU A 267 34.91 -37.49 -9.66
CA LEU A 267 36.28 -36.96 -9.85
C LEU A 267 36.51 -36.34 -11.26
N HIS A 268 35.68 -36.69 -12.22
CA HIS A 268 35.77 -36.26 -13.63
C HIS A 268 34.47 -35.75 -14.23
N GLY A 269 33.40 -35.56 -13.39
CA GLY A 269 32.11 -35.09 -13.83
C GLY A 269 31.60 -33.95 -12.96
N GLU A 270 30.62 -33.17 -13.48
CA GLU A 270 29.97 -32.15 -12.71
C GLU A 270 29.15 -32.78 -11.58
N PRO A 271 29.19 -32.21 -10.36
CA PRO A 271 28.34 -32.68 -9.29
C PRO A 271 26.87 -32.44 -9.66
N ALA A 272 26.03 -33.36 -9.28
CA ALA A 272 24.61 -33.31 -9.58
C ALA A 272 23.76 -33.55 -8.33
N VAL A 273 22.70 -32.79 -8.22
CA VAL A 273 21.62 -33.02 -7.28
C VAL A 273 20.46 -33.64 -8.06
N VAL A 274 20.13 -34.85 -7.73
CA VAL A 274 19.02 -35.58 -8.35
C VAL A 274 17.89 -35.71 -7.32
N VAL A 275 16.72 -35.28 -7.72
CA VAL A 275 15.48 -35.41 -6.92
C VAL A 275 14.43 -36.07 -7.78
N ASP A 276 14.11 -37.31 -7.42
CA ASP A 276 13.14 -38.10 -8.15
C ASP A 276 11.85 -38.23 -7.31
N VAL A 277 10.74 -38.35 -8.02
CA VAL A 277 9.45 -38.65 -7.40
C VAL A 277 9.48 -40.11 -6.95
N ASP A 278 9.06 -40.42 -5.74
CA ASP A 278 8.75 -41.80 -5.38
C ASP A 278 7.43 -42.22 -6.06
N ARG A 279 7.59 -42.84 -7.23
CA ARG A 279 6.49 -43.29 -8.07
C ARG A 279 5.56 -44.25 -7.34
N SER A 280 6.11 -45.16 -6.51
CA SER A 280 5.33 -46.13 -5.77
C SER A 280 4.46 -45.46 -4.73
N ALA A 281 5.00 -44.51 -3.96
CA ALA A 281 4.26 -43.72 -3.00
C ALA A 281 3.11 -42.93 -3.64
N LEU A 282 3.36 -42.28 -4.80
CA LEU A 282 2.32 -41.58 -5.56
C LEU A 282 1.21 -42.50 -6.09
N LEU A 283 1.59 -43.67 -6.62
CA LEU A 283 0.63 -44.64 -7.12
C LEU A 283 -0.22 -45.23 -6.00
N ASP A 284 0.36 -45.48 -4.85
CA ASP A 284 -0.40 -45.95 -3.67
C ASP A 284 -1.36 -44.90 -3.15
N TYR A 285 -0.91 -43.67 -2.98
CA TYR A 285 -1.77 -42.55 -2.53
C TYR A 285 -2.96 -42.36 -3.48
N THR A 286 -2.72 -42.35 -4.77
CA THR A 286 -3.77 -42.10 -5.78
C THR A 286 -4.64 -43.32 -6.07
N LYS A 287 -4.39 -44.48 -5.48
CA LYS A 287 -5.13 -45.72 -5.70
C LYS A 287 -6.65 -45.60 -5.48
N TRP A 288 -7.03 -44.83 -4.49
CA TRP A 288 -8.42 -44.60 -4.10
C TRP A 288 -8.95 -43.20 -4.49
N SER A 289 -8.20 -42.41 -5.29
CA SER A 289 -8.60 -41.08 -5.70
C SER A 289 -9.83 -41.14 -6.64
N TRP A 290 -10.85 -40.34 -6.29
CA TRP A 290 -12.07 -40.15 -7.09
C TRP A 290 -11.76 -39.43 -8.42
N ASN A 291 -10.63 -38.72 -8.54
CA ASN A 291 -10.21 -37.96 -9.71
C ASN A 291 -9.37 -38.76 -10.71
N LYS A 292 -9.58 -40.07 -10.83
CA LYS A 292 -8.77 -40.97 -11.69
C LYS A 292 -8.67 -40.55 -13.15
N ARG A 293 -9.70 -39.84 -13.68
CA ARG A 293 -9.76 -39.49 -15.12
C ARG A 293 -8.70 -38.51 -15.57
N TRP A 294 -8.36 -37.52 -14.75
CA TRP A 294 -7.37 -36.51 -15.14
C TRP A 294 -5.95 -36.86 -14.70
N LEU A 295 -5.78 -37.74 -13.70
CA LEU A 295 -4.46 -38.19 -13.23
C LEU A 295 -3.71 -39.06 -14.24
N LYS A 296 -4.41 -39.77 -15.11
CA LYS A 296 -3.81 -40.68 -16.11
C LYS A 296 -2.70 -41.53 -15.49
N ARG A 297 -3.04 -42.30 -14.46
CA ARG A 297 -2.10 -43.15 -13.70
C ARG A 297 -1.28 -44.09 -14.56
N SER A 298 -1.84 -44.54 -15.69
CA SER A 298 -1.14 -45.40 -16.66
C SER A 298 0.11 -44.75 -17.26
N GLU A 299 0.15 -43.42 -17.40
CA GLU A 299 1.35 -42.71 -17.87
C GLU A 299 2.48 -42.85 -16.84
N LEU A 300 2.20 -42.66 -15.54
CA LEU A 300 3.18 -42.83 -14.48
C LEU A 300 3.59 -44.30 -14.29
N GLN A 301 2.64 -45.21 -14.42
CA GLN A 301 2.92 -46.69 -14.34
C GLN A 301 3.82 -47.19 -15.45
N ALA A 302 3.70 -46.61 -16.65
CA ALA A 302 4.47 -47.02 -17.84
C ALA A 302 5.90 -46.48 -17.88
N MET A 303 6.29 -45.63 -16.94
CA MET A 303 7.66 -45.08 -16.86
C MET A 303 8.63 -46.16 -16.37
N ASP A 304 9.79 -46.26 -17.02
CA ASP A 304 10.85 -47.19 -16.65
C ASP A 304 11.60 -46.79 -15.41
N SER A 305 11.65 -45.49 -15.13
CA SER A 305 12.32 -44.89 -13.97
C SER A 305 11.42 -43.88 -13.24
N ASP A 306 11.81 -43.52 -12.04
CA ASP A 306 11.17 -42.44 -11.30
C ASP A 306 11.43 -41.11 -12.00
N PRO A 307 10.40 -40.25 -12.22
CA PRO A 307 10.59 -38.99 -12.93
C PRO A 307 11.33 -37.94 -12.08
N SER A 308 12.23 -37.20 -12.73
CA SER A 308 12.96 -36.12 -12.07
C SER A 308 12.06 -34.94 -11.75
N VAL A 309 12.00 -34.56 -10.48
CA VAL A 309 11.22 -33.42 -9.99
C VAL A 309 11.74 -32.10 -10.55
N LEU A 310 13.07 -31.94 -10.64
CA LEU A 310 13.66 -30.70 -11.15
C LEU A 310 13.34 -30.54 -12.66
N ALA A 311 13.39 -31.61 -13.44
CA ALA A 311 12.97 -31.58 -14.84
C ALA A 311 11.47 -31.26 -14.97
N MET A 312 10.62 -31.83 -14.12
CA MET A 312 9.18 -31.52 -14.10
C MET A 312 8.93 -30.02 -13.81
N ILE A 313 9.66 -29.43 -12.85
CA ILE A 313 9.56 -28.01 -12.51
C ILE A 313 9.99 -27.15 -13.71
N GLN A 314 11.11 -27.47 -14.36
CA GLN A 314 11.57 -26.74 -15.54
C GLN A 314 10.53 -26.79 -16.67
N ASN A 315 9.92 -27.95 -16.92
CA ASN A 315 8.93 -28.14 -17.98
C ASN A 315 7.63 -27.37 -17.74
N ILE A 316 7.25 -27.11 -16.48
CA ILE A 316 6.02 -26.35 -16.20
C ILE A 316 6.22 -24.84 -16.25
N GLN A 317 7.43 -24.32 -16.09
CA GLN A 317 7.68 -22.87 -16.06
C GLN A 317 7.13 -22.11 -17.28
N PRO A 318 7.36 -22.53 -18.54
CA PRO A 318 6.77 -21.88 -19.71
C PRO A 318 5.23 -21.95 -19.68
N LEU A 319 4.66 -23.06 -19.24
CA LEU A 319 3.21 -23.22 -19.16
C LEU A 319 2.57 -22.30 -18.14
N ILE A 320 3.25 -22.07 -17.02
CA ILE A 320 2.81 -21.13 -15.97
C ILE A 320 2.93 -19.69 -16.49
N ARG A 321 4.02 -19.35 -17.19
CA ARG A 321 4.19 -18.05 -17.84
C ARG A 321 3.06 -17.75 -18.83
N ASP A 322 2.70 -18.71 -19.68
CA ASP A 322 1.62 -18.57 -20.64
C ASP A 322 0.23 -18.52 -19.99
N LEU A 323 0.09 -19.06 -18.77
CA LEU A 323 -1.15 -19.05 -18.01
C LEU A 323 -1.41 -17.69 -17.37
N HIS A 324 -0.37 -16.94 -17.01
CA HIS A 324 -0.46 -15.65 -16.30
C HIS A 324 -1.39 -14.65 -16.99
N PRO A 325 -1.16 -14.22 -18.23
CA PRO A 325 -2.04 -13.26 -18.89
C PRO A 325 -3.48 -13.75 -19.03
N GLN A 326 -3.69 -15.07 -19.17
CA GLN A 326 -5.02 -15.64 -19.25
C GLN A 326 -5.78 -15.55 -17.91
N ILE A 327 -5.08 -15.70 -16.79
CA ILE A 327 -5.66 -15.50 -15.45
C ILE A 327 -5.97 -14.01 -15.22
N GLU A 328 -5.07 -13.13 -15.60
CA GLU A 328 -5.28 -11.68 -15.48
C GLU A 328 -6.49 -11.24 -16.30
N ALA A 329 -6.62 -11.66 -17.54
CA ALA A 329 -7.78 -11.36 -18.38
C ALA A 329 -9.11 -11.84 -17.74
N VAL A 330 -9.09 -12.97 -17.03
CA VAL A 330 -10.28 -13.49 -16.34
C VAL A 330 -10.57 -12.72 -15.05
N LEU A 331 -9.55 -12.43 -14.24
CA LEU A 331 -9.73 -11.79 -12.93
C LEU A 331 -9.93 -10.27 -13.02
N TYR A 332 -9.32 -9.63 -14.02
CA TYR A 332 -9.27 -8.19 -14.16
C TYR A 332 -9.69 -7.73 -15.57
N PRO A 333 -10.94 -8.06 -16.01
CA PRO A 333 -11.40 -7.72 -17.35
C PRO A 333 -11.40 -6.22 -17.65
N ASP A 334 -11.45 -5.38 -16.58
CA ASP A 334 -11.50 -3.92 -16.68
C ASP A 334 -10.11 -3.27 -16.57
N VAL A 335 -9.01 -4.05 -16.64
CA VAL A 335 -7.66 -3.52 -16.42
C VAL A 335 -7.30 -2.42 -17.43
N ALA A 336 -7.67 -2.56 -18.70
CA ALA A 336 -7.43 -1.57 -19.73
C ALA A 336 -8.13 -0.23 -19.42
N TYR A 337 -9.41 -0.30 -19.05
CA TYR A 337 -10.17 0.88 -18.63
C TYR A 337 -9.56 1.54 -17.38
N ASN A 338 -9.22 0.76 -16.36
CA ASN A 338 -8.63 1.29 -15.14
C ASN A 338 -7.25 1.92 -15.40
N ALA A 339 -6.43 1.32 -16.26
CA ALA A 339 -5.13 1.89 -16.66
C ALA A 339 -5.30 3.22 -17.41
N GLU A 340 -6.28 3.32 -18.30
CA GLU A 340 -6.61 4.57 -19.00
C GLU A 340 -7.04 5.67 -18.02
N VAL A 341 -7.92 5.37 -17.08
CA VAL A 341 -8.38 6.30 -16.04
C VAL A 341 -7.23 6.76 -15.14
N VAL A 342 -6.34 5.86 -14.73
CA VAL A 342 -5.18 6.22 -13.91
C VAL A 342 -4.16 7.02 -14.74
N ARG A 343 -3.99 6.74 -16.03
CA ARG A 343 -3.16 7.55 -16.94
C ARG A 343 -3.73 8.97 -17.10
N GLU A 344 -5.04 9.12 -17.21
CA GLU A 344 -5.70 10.42 -17.17
C GLU A 344 -5.39 11.16 -15.86
N LEU A 345 -5.47 10.46 -14.71
CA LEU A 345 -5.10 11.01 -13.41
C LEU A 345 -3.63 11.48 -13.39
N ILE A 346 -2.69 10.68 -13.92
CA ILE A 346 -1.27 11.07 -14.04
C ILE A 346 -1.14 12.38 -14.83
N GLY A 347 -1.91 12.51 -15.92
CA GLY A 347 -1.96 13.73 -16.73
C GLY A 347 -2.36 14.99 -15.95
N ARG A 348 -3.18 14.85 -14.90
CA ARG A 348 -3.59 15.99 -14.04
C ARG A 348 -2.43 16.59 -13.25
N PHE A 349 -1.34 15.86 -13.05
CA PHE A 349 -0.11 16.37 -12.42
C PHE A 349 0.82 17.14 -13.38
N GLY A 350 0.50 17.20 -14.68
CA GLY A 350 1.22 17.99 -15.66
C GLY A 350 2.70 17.61 -15.85
N GLY A 351 3.06 16.35 -15.59
CA GLY A 351 4.45 15.86 -15.71
C GLY A 351 5.40 16.38 -14.62
N ARG A 352 4.90 17.00 -13.57
CA ARG A 352 5.69 17.56 -12.47
C ARG A 352 6.33 16.45 -11.65
N ARG A 353 7.57 16.65 -11.22
CA ARG A 353 8.32 15.70 -10.41
C ARG A 353 7.91 15.79 -8.93
N GLY A 354 7.68 14.66 -8.30
CA GLY A 354 7.31 14.54 -6.89
C GLY A 354 6.52 13.28 -6.62
N MET A 355 6.04 13.14 -5.40
CA MET A 355 5.11 12.07 -5.03
C MET A 355 3.68 12.56 -5.28
N TYR A 356 2.88 11.73 -5.90
CA TYR A 356 1.51 12.03 -6.24
C TYR A 356 0.57 11.52 -5.16
N ALA A 357 -0.46 12.29 -4.83
CA ALA A 357 -1.48 11.92 -3.88
C ALA A 357 -2.87 12.39 -4.33
N LEU A 358 -3.91 11.71 -3.85
CA LEU A 358 -5.30 12.13 -3.98
C LEU A 358 -5.74 12.81 -2.68
N GLN A 359 -6.24 14.04 -2.78
CA GLN A 359 -6.92 14.71 -1.68
C GLN A 359 -8.25 14.02 -1.42
N THR A 360 -8.52 13.67 -0.15
CA THR A 360 -9.71 12.91 0.26
C THR A 360 -10.65 13.68 1.19
N GLY A 361 -10.35 14.94 1.44
CA GLY A 361 -11.14 15.81 2.32
C GLY A 361 -10.69 17.26 2.27
N PRO A 362 -11.40 18.17 2.96
CA PRO A 362 -11.05 19.58 3.03
C PRO A 362 -9.66 19.82 3.63
N GLY A 363 -9.01 20.90 3.23
CA GLY A 363 -7.74 21.32 3.76
C GLY A 363 -7.12 22.44 2.95
N PHE A 364 -5.84 22.72 3.17
CA PHE A 364 -5.16 23.93 2.70
C PHE A 364 -5.77 25.20 3.28
N THR A 365 -6.33 25.10 4.50
CA THR A 365 -6.87 26.21 5.26
C THR A 365 -5.91 26.61 6.37
N HIS A 366 -6.21 27.73 7.04
CA HIS A 366 -5.48 28.11 8.23
C HIS A 366 -5.49 27.07 9.33
N ARG A 367 -6.64 26.40 9.53
CA ARG A 367 -6.82 25.38 10.57
C ARG A 367 -6.32 24.01 10.13
N VAL A 368 -6.41 23.69 8.84
CA VAL A 368 -6.01 22.40 8.27
C VAL A 368 -5.05 22.63 7.10
N LYS A 369 -3.76 22.81 7.41
CA LYS A 369 -2.71 23.12 6.43
C LYS A 369 -2.49 22.00 5.42
N VAL A 370 -2.53 20.76 5.89
CA VAL A 370 -2.38 19.58 5.06
C VAL A 370 -3.72 18.82 5.06
N PRO A 371 -4.39 18.72 3.93
CA PRO A 371 -5.65 17.98 3.85
C PRO A 371 -5.45 16.48 4.08
N PRO A 372 -6.51 15.74 4.40
CA PRO A 372 -6.49 14.29 4.29
C PRO A 372 -6.16 13.87 2.86
N PHE A 373 -5.23 12.91 2.69
CA PHE A 373 -4.81 12.46 1.39
C PHE A 373 -4.44 10.96 1.38
N SER A 374 -4.45 10.36 0.19
CA SER A 374 -3.92 9.03 -0.07
C SER A 374 -2.75 9.13 -1.05
N LEU A 375 -1.58 8.66 -0.64
CA LEU A 375 -0.41 8.57 -1.53
C LEU A 375 -0.69 7.57 -2.65
N LEU A 376 -0.21 7.89 -3.86
CA LEU A 376 -0.27 7.00 -5.01
C LEU A 376 1.06 6.27 -5.16
N SER A 377 1.01 4.94 -5.19
CA SER A 377 2.20 4.09 -5.35
C SER A 377 2.86 4.33 -6.71
N PRO A 378 4.16 4.64 -6.77
CA PRO A 378 4.88 4.79 -8.04
C PRO A 378 4.79 3.54 -8.93
N HIS A 379 4.73 2.35 -8.32
CA HIS A 379 4.61 1.09 -9.04
C HIS A 379 3.28 0.99 -9.80
N VAL A 380 2.16 1.36 -9.16
CA VAL A 380 0.84 1.38 -9.80
C VAL A 380 0.77 2.42 -10.93
N LEU A 381 1.35 3.60 -10.68
CA LEU A 381 1.40 4.66 -11.69
C LEU A 381 2.24 4.25 -12.91
N ALA A 382 3.42 3.66 -12.69
CA ALA A 382 4.29 3.17 -13.76
C ALA A 382 3.62 2.05 -14.57
N PHE A 383 2.89 1.13 -13.90
CA PHE A 383 2.11 0.11 -14.58
C PHE A 383 1.05 0.74 -15.51
N ALA A 384 0.27 1.69 -14.98
CA ALA A 384 -0.79 2.33 -15.77
C ALA A 384 -0.24 3.13 -16.97
N ASP A 385 0.89 3.81 -16.79
CA ASP A 385 1.54 4.59 -17.86
C ASP A 385 2.12 3.70 -18.96
N GLY A 386 2.74 2.57 -18.58
CA GLY A 386 3.32 1.62 -19.51
C GLY A 386 2.34 0.60 -20.10
N PHE A 387 1.11 0.52 -19.60
CA PHE A 387 0.13 -0.47 -20.05
C PHE A 387 -0.32 -0.20 -21.50
N GLN A 388 -0.12 -1.19 -22.37
CA GLN A 388 -0.64 -1.18 -23.76
C GLN A 388 -1.70 -2.28 -23.86
N PRO A 389 -2.94 -1.94 -24.21
CA PRO A 389 -3.93 -2.96 -24.51
C PRO A 389 -3.53 -3.69 -25.80
N ASP A 390 -3.60 -5.03 -25.77
CA ASP A 390 -3.38 -5.90 -26.91
C ASP A 390 -4.41 -5.66 -28.05
#